data_b15f6468f65ed13529eb0a95cae23c42
#
_entry.id   b15f6468f65ed13529eb0a95cae23c42
#
_cell.length_a   1.000
_cell.length_b   1.000
_cell.length_c   1.000
_cell.angle_alpha   90.00
_cell.angle_beta   90.00
_cell.angle_gamma   90.00
#
_symmetry.space_group_name_H-M   'P 1'
#
loop_
_entity.id
_entity.type
_entity.pdbx_description
1 polymer ?
#
loop_
_entity_poly.entity_id
_entity_poly.type
_entity_poly.pdbx_seq_one_letter_code
_entity_poly.pdbx_strand_id
1 'polypeptide(L)' 'MKTNLRKYRFDRGELSQQQLADMVGVSRQTIVSIEKGDYAPSVKLALLLAEKLGTAVEELFKLEERDYA' A
#
# COMPACT_ATOMS: atom_id res chain seq x y z
N MET A 1 -3.12 10.55 5.12
CA MET A 1 -3.04 9.16 5.61
C MET A 1 -1.61 8.68 5.53
N LYS A 2 -1.16 8.02 6.57
CA LYS A 2 0.19 7.49 6.65
C LYS A 2 0.23 6.08 6.10
N THR A 3 1.32 5.71 5.40
CA THR A 3 1.42 4.37 4.83
C THR A 3 2.72 3.69 5.23
N ASN A 4 2.64 2.38 5.49
CA ASN A 4 3.79 1.51 5.74
C ASN A 4 4.03 0.55 4.58
N LEU A 5 3.47 0.86 3.41
CA LEU A 5 3.53 -0.04 2.25
C LEU A 5 4.97 -0.41 1.88
N ARG A 6 5.86 0.57 1.85
CA ARG A 6 7.28 0.35 1.53
C ARG A 6 7.94 -0.63 2.49
N LYS A 7 7.66 -0.48 3.80
CA LYS A 7 8.23 -1.35 4.83
C LYS A 7 7.81 -2.80 4.60
N TYR A 8 6.52 -3.03 4.41
CA TYR A 8 6.01 -4.39 4.19
C TYR A 8 6.46 -4.98 2.87
N ARG A 9 6.65 -4.14 1.86
CA ARG A 9 7.20 -4.55 0.57
C ARG A 9 8.62 -5.10 0.74
N PHE A 10 9.44 -4.42 1.51
CA PHE A 10 10.80 -4.87 1.83
C PHE A 10 10.79 -6.16 2.66
N ASP A 11 9.91 -6.24 3.65
CA ASP A 11 9.83 -7.39 4.55
C ASP A 11 9.41 -8.67 3.82
N ARG A 12 8.78 -8.56 2.67
CA ARG A 12 8.35 -9.70 1.85
C ARG A 12 9.36 -10.06 0.76
N GLY A 13 10.65 -9.93 1.05
CA GLY A 13 11.70 -10.31 0.12
C GLY A 13 12.13 -9.19 -0.82
N GLU A 14 12.07 -7.97 -0.35
CA GLU A 14 12.52 -6.79 -1.09
C GLU A 14 11.81 -6.64 -2.43
N LEU A 15 10.49 -6.80 -2.43
CA LEU A 15 9.68 -6.59 -3.63
C LEU A 15 9.87 -5.18 -4.17
N SER A 16 10.05 -5.07 -5.49
CA SER A 16 10.07 -3.75 -6.13
C SER A 16 8.65 -3.18 -6.22
N GLN A 17 8.54 -1.89 -6.46
CA GLN A 17 7.24 -1.26 -6.70
C GLN A 17 6.54 -1.90 -7.90
N GLN A 18 7.29 -2.23 -8.96
CA GLN A 18 6.71 -2.86 -10.13
C GLN A 18 6.23 -4.28 -9.84
N GLN A 19 7.01 -5.04 -9.07
CA GLN A 19 6.60 -6.40 -8.68
C GLN A 19 5.30 -6.37 -7.89
N LEU A 20 5.19 -5.48 -6.91
CA LEU A 20 3.97 -5.34 -6.13
C LEU A 20 2.79 -4.91 -7.00
N ALA A 21 3.02 -3.94 -7.89
CA ALA A 21 1.99 -3.47 -8.83
C ALA A 21 1.45 -4.63 -9.66
N ASP A 22 2.34 -5.46 -10.19
CA ASP A 22 1.95 -6.62 -10.99
C ASP A 22 1.14 -7.63 -10.17
N MET A 23 1.49 -7.82 -8.90
CA MET A 23 0.80 -8.75 -8.02
C MET A 23 -0.65 -8.35 -7.72
N VAL A 24 -0.94 -7.06 -7.72
CA VAL A 24 -2.28 -6.55 -7.40
C VAL A 24 -2.99 -5.95 -8.61
N GLY A 25 -2.39 -6.02 -9.79
CA GLY A 25 -3.04 -5.64 -11.04
C GLY A 25 -3.20 -4.15 -11.27
N VAL A 26 -2.24 -3.35 -10.81
CA VAL A 26 -2.24 -1.89 -11.03
C VAL A 26 -0.93 -1.46 -11.64
N SER A 27 -0.84 -0.17 -12.05
CA SER A 27 0.40 0.37 -12.58
C SER A 27 1.39 0.65 -11.45
N ARG A 28 2.68 0.68 -11.80
CA ARG A 28 3.73 1.07 -10.86
C ARG A 28 3.45 2.46 -10.29
N GLN A 29 2.97 3.39 -11.12
CA GLN A 29 2.67 4.75 -10.68
C GLN A 29 1.63 4.77 -9.56
N THR A 30 0.66 3.87 -9.58
CA THR A 30 -0.32 3.75 -8.50
C THR A 30 0.38 3.41 -7.18
N ILE A 31 1.31 2.45 -7.21
CA ILE A 31 2.06 2.10 -6.00
C ILE A 31 2.93 3.27 -5.52
N VAL A 32 3.59 3.95 -6.45
CA VAL A 32 4.39 5.14 -6.12
C VAL A 32 3.54 6.19 -5.41
N SER A 33 2.36 6.48 -5.94
CA SER A 33 1.46 7.49 -5.37
C SER A 33 0.95 7.09 -4.00
N ILE A 34 0.63 5.81 -3.80
CA ILE A 34 0.22 5.31 -2.49
C ILE A 34 1.36 5.47 -1.47
N GLU A 35 2.58 5.10 -1.85
CA GLU A 35 3.74 5.18 -0.95
C GLU A 35 4.09 6.61 -0.55
N LYS A 36 3.81 7.56 -1.45
CA LYS A 36 3.99 8.99 -1.14
C LYS A 36 2.90 9.56 -0.25
N GLY A 37 1.80 8.85 -0.07
CA GLY A 37 0.65 9.34 0.68
C GLY A 37 -0.26 10.25 -0.13
N ASP A 38 -0.06 10.32 -1.45
CA ASP A 38 -0.84 11.19 -2.34
C ASP A 38 -2.14 10.56 -2.81
N TYR A 39 -2.28 9.26 -2.66
CA TYR A 39 -3.42 8.51 -3.15
C TYR A 39 -3.84 7.44 -2.16
N ALA A 40 -5.10 7.51 -1.73
CA ALA A 40 -5.69 6.48 -0.88
C ALA A 40 -6.29 5.40 -1.78
N PRO A 41 -5.88 4.13 -1.62
CA PRO A 41 -6.40 3.07 -2.47
C PRO A 41 -7.87 2.79 -2.20
N SER A 42 -8.56 2.21 -3.20
CA SER A 42 -9.90 1.69 -2.99
C SER A 42 -9.88 0.58 -1.96
N VAL A 43 -11.03 0.25 -1.38
CA VAL A 43 -11.13 -0.86 -0.43
C VAL A 43 -10.63 -2.15 -1.07
N LYS A 44 -11.00 -2.40 -2.32
CA LYS A 44 -10.55 -3.60 -3.04
C LYS A 44 -9.02 -3.65 -3.13
N LEU A 45 -8.41 -2.56 -3.55
CA LEU A 45 -6.96 -2.52 -3.69
C LEU A 45 -6.26 -2.66 -2.34
N ALA A 46 -6.78 -2.00 -1.30
CA ALA A 46 -6.22 -2.11 0.04
C ALA A 46 -6.25 -3.55 0.54
N LEU A 47 -7.35 -4.27 0.32
CA LEU A 47 -7.47 -5.66 0.71
C LEU A 47 -6.51 -6.55 -0.08
N LEU A 48 -6.35 -6.31 -1.38
CA LEU A 48 -5.40 -7.05 -2.20
C LEU A 48 -3.96 -6.84 -1.74
N LEU A 49 -3.60 -5.60 -1.44
CA LEU A 49 -2.26 -5.28 -0.93
C LEU A 49 -2.00 -6.01 0.39
N ALA A 50 -2.96 -5.97 1.31
CA ALA A 50 -2.84 -6.63 2.60
C ALA A 50 -2.68 -8.14 2.43
N GLU A 51 -3.47 -8.76 1.55
CA GLU A 51 -3.39 -10.18 1.28
C GLU A 51 -2.02 -10.57 0.72
N LYS A 52 -1.55 -9.85 -0.30
CA LYS A 52 -0.27 -10.16 -0.95
C LYS A 52 0.92 -9.93 -0.04
N LEU A 53 0.83 -8.98 0.86
CA LEU A 53 1.90 -8.67 1.81
C LEU A 53 1.76 -9.43 3.13
N GLY A 54 0.69 -10.22 3.29
CA GLY A 54 0.50 -11.06 4.46
C GLY A 54 0.28 -10.29 5.74
N THR A 55 -0.44 -9.17 5.67
CA THR A 55 -0.69 -8.31 6.82
C THR A 55 -2.12 -7.77 6.77
N ALA A 56 -2.54 -7.07 7.81
CA ALA A 56 -3.85 -6.44 7.85
C ALA A 56 -3.80 -5.05 7.21
N VAL A 57 -4.94 -4.60 6.66
CA VAL A 57 -5.04 -3.25 6.08
C VAL A 57 -4.63 -2.20 7.10
N GLU A 58 -5.02 -2.36 8.35
CA GLU A 58 -4.72 -1.40 9.42
C GLU A 58 -3.22 -1.29 9.72
N GLU A 59 -2.44 -2.31 9.36
CA GLU A 59 -0.98 -2.26 9.50
C GLU A 59 -0.33 -1.50 8.34
N LEU A 60 -0.95 -1.54 7.16
CA LEU A 60 -0.44 -0.85 5.98
C LEU A 60 -0.77 0.64 5.99
N PHE A 61 -1.96 1.00 6.47
CA PHE A 61 -2.47 2.36 6.39
C PHE A 61 -2.94 2.83 7.76
N LYS A 62 -2.52 4.04 8.13
CA LYS A 62 -2.89 4.65 9.40
C LYS A 62 -3.54 6.00 9.14
N LEU A 63 -4.63 6.27 9.82
CA LEU A 63 -5.26 7.59 9.76
C LEU A 63 -4.39 8.60 10.51
N GLU A 64 -4.30 9.80 9.96
CA GLU A 64 -3.66 10.93 10.59
C GLU A 64 -4.73 11.91 11.07
N GLU A 65 -4.37 12.83 11.97
CA GLU A 65 -5.32 13.78 12.53
C GLU A 65 -6.09 14.53 11.43
N ARG A 66 -5.43 14.94 10.37
CA ARG A 66 -6.06 15.65 9.24
C ARG A 66 -7.12 14.82 8.51
N ASP A 67 -7.08 13.49 8.65
CA ASP A 67 -8.04 12.61 7.98
C ASP A 67 -9.41 12.60 8.66
N TYR A 68 -9.51 13.17 9.85
CA TYR A 68 -10.75 13.24 10.62
C TYR A 68 -11.54 14.54 10.41
N ALA A 69 -11.10 15.38 9.54
CA ALA A 69 -11.69 16.69 9.29
C ALA A 69 -13.13 16.62 8.79
#